data_ac52a550bfbb99ffbf59c83b23a74aca
#
_entry.id   ac52a550bfbb99ffbf59c83b23a74aca
#
_cell.length_a   1.000
_cell.length_b   1.000
_cell.length_c   1.000
_cell.angle_alpha   90.00
_cell.angle_beta   90.00
_cell.angle_gamma   90.00
#
_symmetry.space_group_name_H-M   'P 1'
#
loop_
_entity.id
_entity.type
_entity.pdbx_description
1 polymer ?
#
loop_
_entity_poly.entity_id
_entity_poly.type
_entity_poly.pdbx_seq_one_letter_code
_entity_poly.pdbx_strand_id
1 'polypeptide(L)'
;MIMENPLPSRKKNRLEPFLYKEWYFFVTINVQDHECVFGEVVGEEMKLNKYWKAIEECLFRLSQQYNYVSLRDFVIMPNHIHIVIDIDRDVVGDVRERPLQPKKKSLSSLIWAFKTVSAKRLHEAWFTEFKRQRSFYDHVIRNEQDLLRIQEYIQFNPYNWDTIKT
;
A
#
# COMPACT_ATOMS: atom_id res chain seq x y z
N MET A 1 4.08 -40.81 4.36
CA MET A 1 5.10 -40.30 3.42
C MET A 1 4.69 -38.86 3.10
N ILE A 2 5.25 -37.89 3.85
CA ILE A 2 4.90 -36.47 3.74
C ILE A 2 5.84 -35.92 2.67
N MET A 3 5.26 -35.49 1.51
CA MET A 3 6.04 -34.79 0.50
C MET A 3 6.31 -33.36 0.98
N GLU A 4 7.54 -33.11 1.39
CA GLU A 4 8.02 -31.77 1.62
C GLU A 4 8.09 -31.01 0.30
N ASN A 5 7.27 -29.98 0.17
CA ASN A 5 7.32 -29.06 -0.97
C ASN A 5 8.58 -28.18 -0.79
N PRO A 6 9.58 -28.24 -1.69
CA PRO A 6 10.80 -27.45 -1.52
C PRO A 6 10.49 -25.98 -1.64
N LEU A 7 10.93 -25.19 -0.63
CA LEU A 7 10.87 -23.74 -0.66
C LEU A 7 11.49 -23.20 -1.94
N PRO A 8 10.86 -22.22 -2.62
CA PRO A 8 11.37 -21.68 -3.86
C PRO A 8 12.77 -21.08 -3.66
N SER A 9 13.75 -21.60 -4.39
CA SER A 9 15.13 -21.11 -4.34
C SER A 9 15.18 -19.65 -4.76
N ARG A 10 15.84 -18.82 -3.96
CA ARG A 10 16.07 -17.41 -4.18
C ARG A 10 16.95 -17.20 -5.43
N LYS A 11 16.35 -17.11 -6.63
CA LYS A 11 17.08 -16.69 -7.83
C LYS A 11 17.52 -15.23 -7.64
N LYS A 12 18.83 -14.99 -7.65
CA LYS A 12 19.42 -13.64 -7.75
C LYS A 12 19.20 -13.12 -9.17
N ASN A 13 17.99 -12.66 -9.49
CA ASN A 13 17.80 -11.93 -10.73
C ASN A 13 18.27 -10.48 -10.48
N ARG A 14 19.25 -10.03 -11.29
CA ARG A 14 19.59 -8.60 -11.37
C ARG A 14 18.32 -7.88 -11.80
N LEU A 15 17.95 -6.84 -11.04
CA LEU A 15 16.82 -5.98 -11.36
C LEU A 15 17.10 -5.30 -12.71
N GLU A 16 16.08 -5.26 -13.58
CA GLU A 16 16.14 -4.49 -14.83
C GLU A 16 16.49 -3.02 -14.55
N PRO A 17 17.17 -2.30 -15.47
CA PRO A 17 17.59 -0.91 -15.28
C PRO A 17 16.46 0.04 -14.89
N PHE A 18 15.24 -0.27 -15.28
CA PHE A 18 14.00 0.45 -14.99
C PHE A 18 13.73 0.62 -13.48
N LEU A 19 14.14 -0.36 -12.66
CA LEU A 19 13.88 -0.36 -11.21
C LEU A 19 15.08 0.06 -10.35
N TYR A 20 16.20 0.45 -10.95
CA TYR A 20 17.41 0.78 -10.19
C TYR A 20 17.30 2.07 -9.38
N LYS A 21 16.42 2.98 -9.79
CA LYS A 21 16.24 4.29 -9.14
C LYS A 21 15.08 4.33 -8.18
N GLU A 22 14.06 3.52 -8.38
CA GLU A 22 12.79 3.55 -7.67
C GLU A 22 12.52 2.23 -6.98
N TRP A 23 11.89 2.27 -5.81
CA TRP A 23 11.45 1.10 -5.08
C TRP A 23 9.93 1.07 -5.06
N TYR A 24 9.35 0.22 -5.90
CA TYR A 24 7.92 -0.03 -5.92
C TYR A 24 7.56 -1.08 -4.89
N PHE A 25 6.60 -0.75 -4.06
CA PHE A 25 6.04 -1.65 -3.06
C PHE A 25 4.55 -1.79 -3.26
N PHE A 26 4.09 -3.02 -3.35
CA PHE A 26 2.68 -3.33 -3.16
C PHE A 26 2.43 -3.56 -1.67
N VAL A 27 1.47 -2.83 -1.10
CA VAL A 27 1.17 -2.86 0.33
C VAL A 27 -0.30 -3.18 0.53
N THR A 28 -0.58 -4.10 1.48
CA THR A 28 -1.95 -4.40 1.92
C THR A 28 -2.11 -4.05 3.39
N ILE A 29 -3.12 -3.25 3.70
CA ILE A 29 -3.46 -2.79 5.06
C ILE A 29 -4.88 -3.27 5.38
N ASN A 30 -5.00 -4.24 6.26
CA ASN A 30 -6.29 -4.77 6.68
C ASN A 30 -6.90 -3.95 7.82
N VAL A 31 -8.23 -3.91 7.85
CA VAL A 31 -9.00 -3.55 9.05
C VAL A 31 -8.88 -4.68 10.06
N GLN A 32 -8.96 -4.37 11.35
CA GLN A 32 -8.93 -5.37 12.39
C GLN A 32 -10.11 -6.34 12.21
N ASP A 33 -9.84 -7.63 12.42
CA ASP A 33 -10.82 -8.72 12.32
C ASP A 33 -11.55 -8.79 10.96
N HIS A 34 -10.96 -8.17 9.93
CA HIS A 34 -11.50 -8.07 8.59
C HIS A 34 -12.92 -7.47 8.51
N GLU A 35 -13.27 -6.59 9.43
CA GLU A 35 -14.54 -5.89 9.43
C GLU A 35 -14.71 -5.00 8.19
N CYS A 36 -15.88 -5.07 7.54
CA CYS A 36 -16.22 -4.26 6.37
C CYS A 36 -16.65 -2.86 6.79
N VAL A 37 -15.69 -1.94 6.93
CA VAL A 37 -15.91 -0.57 7.48
C VAL A 37 -15.89 0.54 6.43
N PHE A 38 -15.42 0.27 5.20
CA PHE A 38 -15.29 1.30 4.16
C PHE A 38 -16.41 1.27 3.12
N GLY A 39 -17.31 0.31 3.20
CA GLY A 39 -18.41 0.13 2.26
C GLY A 39 -18.70 -1.33 1.98
N GLU A 40 -19.31 -1.58 0.84
CA GLU A 40 -19.71 -2.90 0.38
C GLU A 40 -19.44 -3.06 -1.13
N VAL A 41 -19.31 -4.29 -1.60
CA VAL A 41 -19.28 -4.58 -3.04
C VAL A 41 -20.67 -5.04 -3.45
N VAL A 42 -21.25 -4.36 -4.45
CA VAL A 42 -22.56 -4.65 -5.00
C VAL A 42 -22.46 -4.75 -6.51
N GLY A 43 -22.75 -5.94 -7.07
CA GLY A 43 -22.69 -6.15 -8.52
C GLY A 43 -21.29 -5.87 -9.09
N GLU A 44 -20.25 -6.41 -8.44
CA GLU A 44 -18.84 -6.27 -8.86
C GLU A 44 -18.26 -4.84 -8.74
N GLU A 45 -19.02 -3.90 -8.19
CA GLU A 45 -18.59 -2.52 -7.98
C GLU A 45 -18.46 -2.20 -6.49
N MET A 46 -17.39 -1.48 -6.13
CA MET A 46 -17.18 -1.01 -4.77
C MET A 46 -18.06 0.21 -4.49
N LYS A 47 -19.04 0.06 -3.57
CA LYS A 47 -19.83 1.17 -3.03
C LYS A 47 -19.22 1.66 -1.73
N LEU A 48 -18.45 2.73 -1.82
CA LEU A 48 -17.77 3.34 -0.72
C LEU A 48 -18.74 4.15 0.17
N ASN A 49 -18.58 4.05 1.49
CA ASN A 49 -19.34 4.86 2.44
C ASN A 49 -18.66 6.23 2.72
N LYS A 50 -19.15 7.00 3.69
CA LYS A 50 -18.62 8.33 4.01
C LYS A 50 -17.16 8.36 4.54
N TYR A 51 -16.62 7.23 5.00
CA TYR A 51 -15.31 7.17 5.65
C TYR A 51 -14.15 7.02 4.67
N TRP A 52 -14.41 6.54 3.45
CA TRP A 52 -13.36 6.31 2.46
C TRP A 52 -12.60 7.58 2.06
N LYS A 53 -13.28 8.73 2.00
CA LYS A 53 -12.67 10.02 1.65
C LYS A 53 -11.55 10.40 2.61
N ALA A 54 -11.75 10.16 3.90
CA ALA A 54 -10.71 10.41 4.90
C ALA A 54 -9.47 9.54 4.70
N ILE A 55 -9.65 8.31 4.23
CA ILE A 55 -8.55 7.40 3.89
C ILE A 55 -7.82 7.88 2.65
N GLU A 56 -8.56 8.18 1.58
CA GLU A 56 -8.01 8.67 0.30
C GLU A 56 -7.20 9.96 0.49
N GLU A 57 -7.74 10.93 1.21
CA GLU A 57 -7.02 12.16 1.55
C GLU A 57 -5.71 11.88 2.33
N CYS A 58 -5.73 10.89 3.23
CA CYS A 58 -4.52 10.50 3.95
C CYS A 58 -3.49 9.83 3.05
N LEU A 59 -3.91 9.08 2.02
CA LEU A 59 -3.02 8.50 1.00
C LEU A 59 -2.34 9.61 0.18
N PHE A 60 -3.12 10.56 -0.34
CA PHE A 60 -2.56 11.68 -1.11
C PHE A 60 -1.62 12.56 -0.27
N ARG A 61 -1.90 12.73 1.02
CA ARG A 61 -0.98 13.46 1.92
C ARG A 61 0.40 12.84 2.04
N LEU A 62 0.56 11.52 1.87
CA LEU A 62 1.87 10.89 1.88
C LEU A 62 2.75 11.46 0.76
N SER A 63 2.26 11.51 -0.48
CA SER A 63 3.01 12.06 -1.61
C SER A 63 3.21 13.57 -1.52
N GLN A 64 2.30 14.30 -0.89
CA GLN A 64 2.45 15.74 -0.66
C GLN A 64 3.48 16.06 0.45
N GLN A 65 3.53 15.23 1.49
CA GLN A 65 4.41 15.45 2.64
C GLN A 65 5.85 14.99 2.38
N TYR A 66 6.02 13.96 1.56
CA TYR A 66 7.33 13.36 1.27
C TYR A 66 7.58 13.38 -0.23
N ASN A 67 8.41 14.32 -0.69
CA ASN A 67 8.72 14.54 -2.11
C ASN A 67 9.40 13.35 -2.81
N TYR A 68 9.89 12.38 -2.05
CA TYR A 68 10.48 11.13 -2.53
C TYR A 68 9.50 9.95 -2.52
N VAL A 69 8.21 10.21 -2.26
CA VAL A 69 7.15 9.20 -2.21
C VAL A 69 6.09 9.55 -3.24
N SER A 70 5.80 8.61 -4.11
CA SER A 70 4.71 8.71 -5.09
C SER A 70 3.69 7.60 -4.90
N LEU A 71 2.42 7.97 -4.94
CA LEU A 71 1.32 7.02 -4.98
C LEU A 71 1.02 6.69 -6.44
N ARG A 72 1.14 5.42 -6.83
CA ARG A 72 0.91 4.97 -8.23
C ARG A 72 -0.52 4.51 -8.43
N ASP A 73 -0.92 3.52 -7.65
CA ASP A 73 -2.24 2.92 -7.71
C ASP A 73 -2.73 2.58 -6.32
N PHE A 74 -4.03 2.57 -6.12
CA PHE A 74 -4.64 2.06 -4.90
C PHE A 74 -6.09 1.63 -5.13
N VAL A 75 -6.60 0.77 -4.26
CA VAL A 75 -8.01 0.46 -4.14
C VAL A 75 -8.39 0.36 -2.66
N ILE A 76 -9.52 0.96 -2.31
CA ILE A 76 -10.12 0.86 -0.98
C ILE A 76 -11.24 -0.16 -1.07
N MET A 77 -11.05 -1.30 -0.40
CA MET A 77 -12.00 -2.40 -0.31
C MET A 77 -12.77 -2.33 1.01
N PRO A 78 -13.87 -3.06 1.19
CA PRO A 78 -14.66 -2.98 2.41
C PRO A 78 -13.85 -3.16 3.70
N ASN A 79 -12.88 -4.06 3.73
CA ASN A 79 -12.13 -4.45 4.92
C ASN A 79 -10.60 -4.30 4.80
N HIS A 80 -10.09 -3.78 3.67
CA HIS A 80 -8.66 -3.56 3.47
C HIS A 80 -8.38 -2.49 2.41
N ILE A 81 -7.11 -2.14 2.28
CA ILE A 81 -6.63 -1.19 1.28
C ILE A 81 -5.41 -1.81 0.61
N HIS A 82 -5.39 -1.80 -0.72
CA HIS A 82 -4.19 -2.08 -1.50
C HIS A 82 -3.60 -0.79 -2.04
N ILE A 83 -2.27 -0.68 -2.01
CA ILE A 83 -1.54 0.51 -2.43
C ILE A 83 -0.29 0.08 -3.20
N VAL A 84 -0.03 0.70 -4.35
CA VAL A 84 1.28 0.70 -4.99
C VAL A 84 1.95 2.03 -4.68
N ILE A 85 3.01 1.96 -3.90
CA ILE A 85 3.80 3.13 -3.48
C ILE A 85 5.21 3.03 -4.07
N ASP A 86 5.68 4.15 -4.60
CA ASP A 86 7.00 4.32 -5.14
C ASP A 86 7.83 5.19 -4.19
N ILE A 87 9.05 4.74 -3.87
CA ILE A 87 9.99 5.45 -3.01
C ILE A 87 11.27 5.70 -3.80
N ASP A 88 11.43 6.93 -4.27
CA ASP A 88 12.63 7.35 -4.98
C ASP A 88 13.87 7.30 -4.08
N ARG A 89 14.92 6.63 -4.57
CA ARG A 89 16.23 6.53 -3.90
C ARG A 89 17.14 7.72 -4.20
N ASP A 90 17.02 8.29 -5.40
CA ASP A 90 18.02 9.17 -6.00
C ASP A 90 17.78 10.68 -5.80
N VAL A 91 16.78 11.09 -5.00
CA VAL A 91 16.71 12.48 -4.52
C VAL A 91 17.85 12.73 -3.52
N VAL A 92 19.06 12.34 -3.94
CA VAL A 92 20.32 12.70 -3.32
C VAL A 92 20.90 13.81 -4.18
N GLY A 93 20.55 15.05 -3.85
CA GLY A 93 21.28 16.21 -4.38
C GLY A 93 22.79 16.05 -4.21
N ASP A 94 23.56 16.61 -5.12
CA ASP A 94 25.02 16.57 -5.15
C ASP A 94 25.63 16.70 -3.74
N VAL A 95 26.53 15.78 -3.42
CA VAL A 95 27.12 15.57 -2.06
C VAL A 95 27.86 16.81 -1.54
N ARG A 96 28.06 17.84 -2.37
CA ARG A 96 28.89 19.01 -2.05
C ARG A 96 28.15 20.16 -1.34
N GLU A 97 26.82 20.18 -1.34
CA GLU A 97 25.99 21.20 -0.69
C GLU A 97 24.85 20.61 0.13
N ARG A 98 25.15 19.84 1.17
CA ARG A 98 24.11 19.32 2.06
C ARG A 98 23.83 20.24 3.24
N PRO A 99 22.70 20.99 3.24
CA PRO A 99 21.99 21.21 4.48
C PRO A 99 21.49 19.85 4.97
N LEU A 100 21.47 19.64 6.29
CA LEU A 100 20.98 18.43 6.97
C LEU A 100 19.58 18.03 6.46
N GLN A 101 19.52 17.24 5.38
CA GLN A 101 18.25 16.72 4.90
C GLN A 101 17.77 15.66 5.87
N PRO A 102 16.49 15.71 6.33
CA PRO A 102 15.97 14.70 7.23
C PRO A 102 16.05 13.34 6.54
N LYS A 103 16.58 12.33 7.25
CA LYS A 103 16.71 10.96 6.74
C LYS A 103 15.38 10.49 6.15
N LYS A 104 15.41 9.99 4.91
CA LYS A 104 14.21 9.38 4.29
C LYS A 104 13.63 8.32 5.20
N LYS A 105 12.32 8.32 5.38
CA LYS A 105 11.62 7.32 6.18
C LYS A 105 11.58 5.99 5.44
N SER A 106 11.69 4.90 6.18
CA SER A 106 11.46 3.56 5.65
C SER A 106 9.98 3.37 5.27
N LEU A 107 9.70 2.40 4.40
CA LEU A 107 8.32 2.00 4.07
C LEU A 107 7.49 1.80 5.34
N SER A 108 8.02 1.04 6.30
CA SER A 108 7.32 0.78 7.58
C SER A 108 6.98 2.06 8.33
N SER A 109 7.88 3.06 8.35
CA SER A 109 7.63 4.36 9.00
C SER A 109 6.59 5.19 8.25
N LEU A 110 6.56 5.12 6.92
CA LEU A 110 5.56 5.79 6.08
C LEU A 110 4.16 5.17 6.29
N ILE A 111 4.08 3.84 6.26
CA ILE A 111 2.81 3.13 6.48
C ILE A 111 2.32 3.33 7.93
N TRP A 112 3.23 3.35 8.92
CA TRP A 112 2.86 3.67 10.30
C TRP A 112 2.29 5.09 10.41
N ALA A 113 2.92 6.08 9.80
CA ALA A 113 2.43 7.47 9.79
C ALA A 113 1.04 7.56 9.13
N PHE A 114 0.85 6.93 7.97
CA PHE A 114 -0.44 6.82 7.30
C PHE A 114 -1.50 6.19 8.22
N LYS A 115 -1.18 5.05 8.84
CA LYS A 115 -2.08 4.34 9.76
C LYS A 115 -2.48 5.20 10.96
N THR A 116 -1.57 5.97 11.50
CA THR A 116 -1.82 6.84 12.65
C THR A 116 -2.73 8.01 12.27
N VAL A 117 -2.40 8.71 11.18
CA VAL A 117 -3.16 9.90 10.75
C VAL A 117 -4.57 9.51 10.30
N SER A 118 -4.71 8.43 9.54
CA SER A 118 -6.03 8.00 9.05
C SER A 118 -6.91 7.43 10.17
N ALA A 119 -6.36 6.75 11.19
CA ALA A 119 -7.16 6.38 12.37
C ALA A 119 -7.67 7.61 13.13
N LYS A 120 -6.78 8.57 13.37
CA LYS A 120 -7.17 9.83 14.03
C LYS A 120 -8.32 10.52 13.27
N ARG A 121 -8.21 10.64 11.93
CA ARG A 121 -9.26 11.26 11.11
C ARG A 121 -10.58 10.51 11.13
N LEU A 122 -10.55 9.17 11.14
CA LEU A 122 -11.77 8.38 11.26
C LEU A 122 -12.42 8.54 12.63
N HIS A 123 -11.63 8.62 13.71
CA HIS A 123 -12.15 8.92 15.05
C HIS A 123 -12.77 10.33 15.12
N GLU A 124 -12.14 11.32 14.52
CA GLU A 124 -12.68 12.69 14.40
C GLU A 124 -13.97 12.72 13.56
N ALA A 125 -14.14 11.81 12.60
CA ALA A 125 -15.36 11.63 11.80
C ALA A 125 -16.43 10.76 12.50
N TRP A 126 -16.38 10.64 13.83
CA TRP A 126 -17.32 9.90 14.68
C TRP A 126 -17.27 8.36 14.52
N PHE A 127 -16.19 7.83 13.96
CA PHE A 127 -15.94 6.39 13.92
C PHE A 127 -14.92 5.99 15.00
N THR A 128 -15.29 6.16 16.27
CA THR A 128 -14.41 5.96 17.44
C THR A 128 -13.97 4.54 17.66
N GLU A 129 -14.73 3.55 17.16
CA GLU A 129 -14.43 2.12 17.30
C GLU A 129 -13.47 1.60 16.23
N PHE A 130 -13.13 2.43 15.24
CA PHE A 130 -12.25 2.01 14.15
C PHE A 130 -10.89 1.53 14.65
N LYS A 131 -10.56 0.30 14.32
CA LYS A 131 -9.28 -0.33 14.60
C LYS A 131 -8.68 -0.93 13.33
N ARG A 132 -7.38 -0.81 13.19
CA ARG A 132 -6.63 -1.46 12.11
C ARG A 132 -5.78 -2.58 12.63
N GLN A 133 -5.59 -3.60 11.80
CA GLN A 133 -4.64 -4.65 12.09
C GLN A 133 -3.25 -4.04 12.37
N ARG A 134 -2.53 -4.58 13.35
CA ARG A 134 -1.25 -4.04 13.81
C ARG A 134 -0.18 -4.06 12.71
N SER A 135 -0.10 -5.15 11.95
CA SER A 135 0.84 -5.34 10.84
C SER A 135 0.27 -4.83 9.50
N PHE A 136 1.04 -4.97 8.45
CA PHE A 136 0.67 -4.82 7.06
C PHE A 136 1.45 -5.87 6.27
N TYR A 137 0.98 -6.21 5.08
CA TYR A 137 1.72 -7.03 4.12
C TYR A 137 2.39 -6.12 3.12
N ASP A 138 3.63 -6.42 2.72
CA ASP A 138 4.33 -5.74 1.65
C ASP A 138 5.04 -6.72 0.72
N HIS A 139 5.09 -6.35 -0.55
CA HIS A 139 5.80 -7.05 -1.60
C HIS A 139 6.61 -6.04 -2.43
N VAL A 140 7.90 -6.33 -2.65
CA VAL A 140 8.77 -5.51 -3.50
C VAL A 140 8.51 -5.88 -4.96
N ILE A 141 8.01 -4.95 -5.74
CA ILE A 141 7.80 -5.10 -7.18
C ILE A 141 9.15 -4.98 -7.88
N ARG A 142 9.53 -6.00 -8.65
CA ARG A 142 10.90 -6.14 -9.17
C ARG A 142 11.04 -5.97 -10.67
N ASN A 143 9.95 -5.94 -11.40
CA ASN A 143 9.95 -5.79 -12.85
C ASN A 143 8.61 -5.25 -13.32
N GLU A 144 8.56 -4.81 -14.57
CA GLU A 144 7.36 -4.22 -15.17
C GLU A 144 6.20 -5.23 -15.26
N GLN A 145 6.49 -6.50 -15.53
CA GLN A 145 5.45 -7.54 -15.59
C GLN A 145 4.78 -7.75 -14.23
N ASP A 146 5.55 -7.70 -13.15
CA ASP A 146 5.04 -7.79 -11.78
C ASP A 146 4.19 -6.55 -11.44
N LEU A 147 4.63 -5.36 -11.85
CA LEU A 147 3.87 -4.12 -11.71
C LEU A 147 2.54 -4.19 -12.45
N LEU A 148 2.53 -4.55 -13.73
CA LEU A 148 1.31 -4.67 -14.54
C LEU A 148 0.33 -5.67 -13.92
N ARG A 149 0.82 -6.83 -13.47
CA ARG A 149 -0.02 -7.85 -12.82
C ARG A 149 -0.65 -7.34 -11.52
N ILE A 150 0.09 -6.54 -10.74
CA ILE A 150 -0.42 -5.95 -9.51
C ILE A 150 -1.44 -4.85 -9.81
N GLN A 151 -1.21 -4.03 -10.83
CA GLN A 151 -2.16 -3.01 -11.26
C GLN A 151 -3.47 -3.65 -11.74
N GLU A 152 -3.39 -4.68 -12.54
CA GLU A 152 -4.56 -5.48 -12.95
C GLU A 152 -5.29 -6.08 -11.73
N TYR A 153 -4.55 -6.64 -10.79
CA TYR A 153 -5.12 -7.15 -9.54
C TYR A 153 -5.86 -6.07 -8.73
N ILE A 154 -5.30 -4.86 -8.63
CA ILE A 154 -5.93 -3.71 -7.95
C ILE A 154 -7.21 -3.31 -8.68
N GLN A 155 -7.17 -3.21 -10.00
CA GLN A 155 -8.30 -2.79 -10.83
C GLN A 155 -9.48 -3.78 -10.74
N PHE A 156 -9.19 -5.09 -10.76
CA PHE A 156 -10.21 -6.13 -10.71
C PHE A 156 -10.50 -6.63 -9.29
N ASN A 157 -9.97 -5.99 -8.26
CA ASN A 157 -10.18 -6.41 -6.87
C ASN A 157 -11.66 -6.41 -6.46
N PRO A 158 -12.50 -5.40 -6.81
CA PRO A 158 -13.92 -5.43 -6.53
C PRO A 158 -14.66 -6.58 -7.23
N TYR A 159 -14.32 -6.85 -8.48
CA TYR A 159 -14.90 -7.96 -9.27
C TYR A 159 -14.64 -9.33 -8.62
N ASN A 160 -13.44 -9.53 -8.08
CA ASN A 160 -13.01 -10.78 -7.47
C ASN A 160 -13.36 -10.88 -5.97
N TRP A 161 -14.11 -9.92 -5.43
CA TRP A 161 -14.39 -9.83 -3.98
C TRP A 161 -15.01 -11.09 -3.39
N ASP A 162 -15.99 -11.67 -4.04
CA ASP A 162 -16.70 -12.84 -3.53
C ASP A 162 -15.85 -14.12 -3.59
N THR A 163 -14.87 -14.19 -4.50
CA THR A 163 -13.94 -15.33 -4.59
C THR A 163 -12.84 -15.27 -3.52
N ILE A 164 -12.56 -14.09 -2.97
CA ILE A 164 -11.51 -13.89 -1.95
C ILE A 164 -12.03 -14.17 -0.53
N LYS A 165 -13.35 -14.18 -0.33
CA LYS A 165 -13.99 -14.46 0.96
C LYS A 165 -14.00 -15.95 1.34
N THR A 166 -13.64 -16.86 0.44
CA THR A 166 -13.53 -18.29 0.68
C THR A 166 -12.13 -18.66 1.08
#